data_df2da73220e82346a2f7db36b6778396
#
_entry.id   df2da73220e82346a2f7db36b6778396
#
_cell.length_a   1.000
_cell.length_b   1.000
_cell.length_c   1.000
_cell.angle_alpha   90.00
_cell.angle_beta   90.00
_cell.angle_gamma   90.00
#
_symmetry.space_group_name_H-M   'P 1'
#
loop_
_entity.id
_entity.type
_entity.pdbx_description
1 polymer ?
#
loop_
_entity_poly.entity_id
_entity_poly.type
_entity_poly.pdbx_seq_one_letter_code
_entity_poly.pdbx_strand_id
1 'polypeptide(L)'
;SGTINAADSYTVKSLVTGTVLTADFELGDTIQKGDALYVIDSSDVEGDLESAQLSVSQAQRSYDDAADARNVRTKISGEVSSFAVAAGDAVQAGQTVATVRDTSVMLLAVDFPAAEAQSFAVGQAAQVMPDTTFEVLNGTIRSVSGADPSGDASLMTCTVTIAVPNTGSLTTAQAAVAQVNGVSSLNSAHFAYQREETVVAAASGTVSELCVREGSTVRQDDVLLRITGKDLDKQAQNAADNLRSAELRMSSAERNISHYTIDAPISGTIVDKKVKAGDKLSANDAAMQNLCTIYDMSYLELKLNVDELKIRSLKVGQEVEITADAVPGETYKGTISSILVAGTTANGSTSYPVTVRI
;
A
#
# COMPACT_ATOMS: atom_id res chain seq x y z
N SER A 1 -54.92 1.41 31.77
CA SER A 1 -53.97 0.27 31.71
C SER A 1 -53.01 0.50 30.56
N GLY A 2 -51.79 0.12 30.75
CA GLY A 2 -50.72 0.23 29.74
C GLY A 2 -49.78 -0.97 29.79
N THR A 3 -48.88 -1.05 28.83
CA THR A 3 -47.88 -2.12 28.74
C THR A 3 -46.51 -1.56 29.04
N ILE A 4 -45.75 -2.24 29.88
CA ILE A 4 -44.37 -1.90 30.17
C ILE A 4 -43.51 -2.59 29.14
N ASN A 5 -42.62 -1.82 28.51
CA ASN A 5 -41.66 -2.27 27.52
C ASN A 5 -40.25 -1.83 27.94
N ALA A 6 -39.22 -2.47 27.36
CA ALA A 6 -37.85 -2.00 27.46
C ALA A 6 -37.69 -0.63 26.77
N ALA A 7 -36.69 0.12 27.14
CA ALA A 7 -36.37 1.43 26.57
C ALA A 7 -36.19 1.37 25.04
N ASP A 8 -35.48 0.36 24.59
CA ASP A 8 -35.31 0.04 23.18
C ASP A 8 -35.21 -1.47 22.99
N SER A 9 -35.47 -1.93 21.79
CA SER A 9 -35.36 -3.33 21.44
C SER A 9 -34.85 -3.47 20.04
N TYR A 10 -33.85 -4.32 19.85
CA TYR A 10 -33.27 -4.56 18.56
C TYR A 10 -33.20 -6.05 18.25
N THR A 11 -33.75 -6.43 17.11
CA THR A 11 -33.62 -7.79 16.60
C THR A 11 -32.46 -7.84 15.63
N VAL A 12 -31.38 -8.56 15.98
CA VAL A 12 -30.18 -8.76 15.18
C VAL A 12 -30.50 -9.72 14.06
N LYS A 13 -30.05 -9.35 12.84
CA LYS A 13 -30.26 -10.11 11.61
C LYS A 13 -28.95 -10.32 10.89
N SER A 14 -28.83 -11.41 10.12
CA SER A 14 -27.71 -11.61 9.21
C SER A 14 -28.01 -11.04 7.84
N LEU A 15 -26.98 -10.48 7.21
CA LEU A 15 -26.99 -10.06 5.80
C LEU A 15 -26.33 -11.10 4.87
N VAL A 16 -25.67 -12.12 5.47
CA VAL A 16 -24.90 -13.14 4.76
C VAL A 16 -25.35 -14.54 5.11
N THR A 17 -25.08 -15.49 4.24
CA THR A 17 -25.28 -16.92 4.42
C THR A 17 -23.97 -17.58 4.81
N GLY A 18 -24.02 -18.68 5.55
CA GLY A 18 -22.81 -19.40 5.97
C GLY A 18 -23.04 -20.19 7.25
N THR A 19 -22.01 -20.86 7.72
CA THR A 19 -22.05 -21.57 9.00
C THR A 19 -21.63 -20.62 10.12
N VAL A 20 -22.38 -20.57 11.21
CA VAL A 20 -22.03 -19.78 12.39
C VAL A 20 -20.87 -20.48 13.10
N LEU A 21 -19.72 -19.83 13.20
CA LEU A 21 -18.52 -20.36 13.85
C LEU A 21 -18.60 -20.13 15.37
N THR A 22 -18.97 -18.91 15.79
CA THR A 22 -19.08 -18.55 17.20
C THR A 22 -20.38 -17.81 17.50
N ALA A 23 -20.90 -18.02 18.72
CA ALA A 23 -22.04 -17.33 19.31
C ALA A 23 -21.89 -17.41 20.85
N ASP A 24 -20.85 -16.76 21.38
CA ASP A 24 -20.32 -16.94 22.73
C ASP A 24 -21.04 -16.08 23.77
N PHE A 25 -22.35 -16.02 23.71
CA PHE A 25 -23.23 -15.34 24.67
C PHE A 25 -24.45 -16.20 24.96
N GLU A 26 -25.09 -15.98 26.10
CA GLU A 26 -26.27 -16.72 26.50
C GLU A 26 -27.48 -15.80 26.80
N LEU A 27 -28.65 -16.41 26.96
CA LEU A 27 -29.85 -15.67 27.38
C LEU A 27 -29.63 -15.06 28.75
N GLY A 28 -29.91 -13.76 28.90
CA GLY A 28 -29.72 -13.00 30.12
C GLY A 28 -28.38 -12.27 30.21
N ASP A 29 -27.45 -12.51 29.30
CA ASP A 29 -26.17 -11.82 29.28
C ASP A 29 -26.34 -10.33 28.93
N THR A 30 -25.56 -9.50 29.62
CA THR A 30 -25.46 -8.08 29.32
C THR A 30 -24.32 -7.83 28.37
N ILE A 31 -24.59 -7.19 27.25
CA ILE A 31 -23.65 -6.88 26.18
C ILE A 31 -23.54 -5.37 25.99
N GLN A 32 -22.40 -4.94 25.42
CA GLN A 32 -22.17 -3.56 25.02
C GLN A 32 -22.29 -3.39 23.52
N LYS A 33 -22.69 -2.20 23.08
CA LYS A 33 -22.68 -1.85 21.66
C LYS A 33 -21.28 -2.04 21.07
N GLY A 34 -21.18 -2.82 20.00
CA GLY A 34 -19.94 -3.17 19.32
C GLY A 34 -19.32 -4.49 19.76
N ASP A 35 -19.89 -5.17 20.76
CA ASP A 35 -19.45 -6.53 21.11
C ASP A 35 -19.81 -7.49 19.98
N ALA A 36 -18.88 -8.38 19.60
CA ALA A 36 -19.11 -9.38 18.58
C ALA A 36 -20.08 -10.45 19.11
N LEU A 37 -21.22 -10.62 18.44
CA LEU A 37 -22.25 -11.59 18.80
C LEU A 37 -22.10 -12.89 18.02
N TYR A 38 -21.91 -12.77 16.72
CA TYR A 38 -21.79 -13.91 15.83
C TYR A 38 -20.60 -13.72 14.89
N VAL A 39 -19.87 -14.80 14.68
CA VAL A 39 -18.89 -14.91 13.60
C VAL A 39 -19.38 -16.01 12.66
N ILE A 40 -19.53 -15.66 11.39
CA ILE A 40 -19.97 -16.57 10.32
C ILE A 40 -18.73 -16.94 9.50
N ASP A 41 -18.69 -18.14 8.96
CA ASP A 41 -17.60 -18.62 8.12
C ASP A 41 -17.47 -17.75 6.86
N SER A 42 -16.34 -17.07 6.74
CA SER A 42 -15.98 -16.15 5.65
C SER A 42 -15.04 -16.75 4.63
N SER A 43 -14.69 -18.03 4.77
CA SER A 43 -13.66 -18.70 3.95
C SER A 43 -13.88 -18.55 2.44
N ASP A 44 -15.16 -18.56 2.00
CA ASP A 44 -15.52 -18.42 0.59
C ASP A 44 -15.24 -17.00 0.03
N VAL A 45 -15.23 -15.97 0.89
CA VAL A 45 -15.06 -14.56 0.46
C VAL A 45 -13.69 -13.99 0.84
N GLU A 46 -12.90 -14.68 1.64
CA GLU A 46 -11.52 -14.28 1.96
C GLU A 46 -10.63 -14.29 0.72
N GLY A 47 -10.82 -15.27 -0.17
CA GLY A 47 -10.12 -15.34 -1.45
C GLY A 47 -10.43 -14.15 -2.37
N ASP A 48 -11.65 -13.62 -2.32
CA ASP A 48 -12.03 -12.43 -3.07
C ASP A 48 -11.30 -11.18 -2.55
N LEU A 49 -11.14 -11.05 -1.24
CA LEU A 49 -10.36 -9.95 -0.64
C LEU A 49 -8.89 -10.05 -1.02
N GLU A 50 -8.28 -11.23 -0.91
CA GLU A 50 -6.88 -11.44 -1.31
C GLU A 50 -6.66 -11.12 -2.79
N SER A 51 -7.56 -11.58 -3.66
CA SER A 51 -7.54 -11.26 -5.09
C SER A 51 -7.66 -9.76 -5.35
N ALA A 52 -8.54 -9.07 -4.62
CA ALA A 52 -8.69 -7.62 -4.73
C ALA A 52 -7.44 -6.87 -4.26
N GLN A 53 -6.79 -7.31 -3.16
CA GLN A 53 -5.53 -6.75 -2.67
C GLN A 53 -4.39 -6.90 -3.68
N LEU A 54 -4.28 -8.08 -4.30
CA LEU A 54 -3.31 -8.32 -5.37
C LEU A 54 -3.58 -7.40 -6.57
N SER A 55 -4.85 -7.20 -6.94
CA SER A 55 -5.25 -6.30 -8.03
C SER A 55 -4.87 -4.85 -7.74
N VAL A 56 -5.05 -4.36 -6.51
CA VAL A 56 -4.60 -3.02 -6.08
C VAL A 56 -3.09 -2.92 -6.19
N SER A 57 -2.34 -3.93 -5.69
CA SER A 57 -0.87 -3.93 -5.75
C SER A 57 -0.35 -3.90 -7.19
N GLN A 58 -1.00 -4.60 -8.12
CA GLN A 58 -0.65 -4.57 -9.55
C GLN A 58 -0.97 -3.22 -10.19
N ALA A 59 -2.16 -2.69 -9.92
CA ALA A 59 -2.58 -1.39 -10.43
C ALA A 59 -1.71 -0.25 -9.89
N GLN A 60 -1.30 -0.32 -8.62
CA GLN A 60 -0.37 0.65 -8.01
C GLN A 60 0.98 0.65 -8.74
N ARG A 61 1.59 -0.52 -8.95
CA ARG A 61 2.85 -0.60 -9.72
C ARG A 61 2.70 -0.02 -11.12
N SER A 62 1.60 -0.35 -11.82
CA SER A 62 1.34 0.21 -13.15
C SER A 62 1.17 1.73 -13.15
N TYR A 63 0.56 2.27 -12.09
CA TYR A 63 0.44 3.72 -11.92
C TYR A 63 1.79 4.37 -11.65
N ASP A 64 2.61 3.79 -10.77
CA ASP A 64 3.95 4.28 -10.44
C ASP A 64 4.84 4.26 -11.68
N ASP A 65 4.82 3.18 -12.46
CA ASP A 65 5.56 3.04 -13.73
C ASP A 65 5.10 4.10 -14.75
N ALA A 66 3.79 4.30 -14.89
CA ALA A 66 3.25 5.31 -15.81
C ALA A 66 3.57 6.75 -15.37
N ALA A 67 3.57 7.01 -14.07
CA ALA A 67 3.95 8.31 -13.50
C ALA A 67 5.45 8.56 -13.67
N ASP A 68 6.28 7.53 -13.46
CA ASP A 68 7.75 7.63 -13.58
C ASP A 68 8.23 7.62 -15.03
N ALA A 69 7.46 7.16 -15.99
CA ALA A 69 7.81 7.17 -17.41
C ALA A 69 8.15 8.56 -17.98
N ARG A 70 7.73 9.62 -17.29
CA ARG A 70 8.11 11.00 -17.61
C ARG A 70 9.54 11.35 -17.17
N ASN A 71 10.11 10.63 -16.22
CA ASN A 71 11.42 10.88 -15.64
C ASN A 71 12.44 9.96 -16.31
N VAL A 72 13.42 10.54 -16.95
CA VAL A 72 14.54 9.77 -17.47
C VAL A 72 15.65 9.78 -16.43
N ARG A 73 15.97 8.58 -15.91
CA ARG A 73 16.90 8.37 -14.81
C ARG A 73 18.17 7.68 -15.27
N THR A 74 19.28 7.94 -14.58
CA THR A 74 20.51 7.17 -14.74
C THR A 74 20.47 5.89 -13.90
N LYS A 75 21.05 4.80 -14.42
CA LYS A 75 21.21 3.53 -13.68
C LYS A 75 22.55 3.41 -12.97
N ILE A 76 23.44 4.37 -13.17
CA ILE A 76 24.76 4.42 -12.54
C ILE A 76 24.99 5.76 -11.86
N SER A 77 25.83 5.76 -10.83
CA SER A 77 26.40 6.99 -10.28
C SER A 77 27.60 7.40 -11.10
N GLY A 78 27.77 8.71 -11.31
CA GLY A 78 28.88 9.22 -12.12
C GLY A 78 28.71 10.68 -12.50
N GLU A 79 29.38 11.10 -13.54
CA GLU A 79 29.32 12.44 -14.11
C GLU A 79 28.54 12.41 -15.43
N VAL A 80 27.63 13.37 -15.62
CA VAL A 80 26.93 13.54 -16.90
C VAL A 80 27.92 14.08 -17.93
N SER A 81 28.33 13.22 -18.86
CA SER A 81 29.31 13.57 -19.88
C SER A 81 28.75 14.46 -21.01
N SER A 82 27.53 14.16 -21.43
CA SER A 82 26.85 14.92 -22.50
C SER A 82 25.35 14.69 -22.49
N PHE A 83 24.61 15.66 -23.01
CA PHE A 83 23.23 15.52 -23.44
C PHE A 83 23.15 15.50 -24.97
N ALA A 84 22.42 14.54 -25.53
CA ALA A 84 22.13 14.46 -26.96
C ALA A 84 20.88 15.25 -27.36
N VAL A 85 20.19 15.85 -26.38
CA VAL A 85 18.91 16.56 -26.53
C VAL A 85 18.88 17.81 -25.66
N ALA A 86 18.07 18.78 -26.07
CA ALA A 86 17.82 20.03 -25.34
C ALA A 86 16.35 20.12 -24.88
N ALA A 87 16.07 21.04 -23.97
CA ALA A 87 14.69 21.34 -23.58
C ALA A 87 13.91 21.85 -24.80
N GLY A 88 12.72 21.28 -25.03
CA GLY A 88 11.89 21.54 -26.20
C GLY A 88 12.03 20.51 -27.33
N ASP A 89 13.05 19.66 -27.31
CA ASP A 89 13.25 18.65 -28.34
C ASP A 89 12.25 17.51 -28.22
N ALA A 90 11.84 17.00 -29.38
CA ALA A 90 11.05 15.78 -29.45
C ALA A 90 11.96 14.55 -29.36
N VAL A 91 11.59 13.59 -28.52
CA VAL A 91 12.30 12.32 -28.33
C VAL A 91 11.40 11.13 -28.57
N GLN A 92 11.99 10.03 -28.99
CA GLN A 92 11.32 8.75 -29.16
C GLN A 92 11.78 7.74 -28.09
N ALA A 93 10.93 6.79 -27.78
CA ALA A 93 11.32 5.68 -26.90
C ALA A 93 12.54 4.94 -27.47
N GLY A 94 13.55 4.68 -26.63
CA GLY A 94 14.83 4.07 -27.02
C GLY A 94 15.86 5.05 -27.59
N GLN A 95 15.52 6.31 -27.80
CA GLN A 95 16.47 7.33 -28.26
C GLN A 95 17.46 7.70 -27.15
N THR A 96 18.74 7.76 -27.48
CA THR A 96 19.79 8.26 -26.58
C THR A 96 19.55 9.72 -26.22
N VAL A 97 19.58 10.04 -24.94
CA VAL A 97 19.33 11.39 -24.42
C VAL A 97 20.51 11.95 -23.63
N ALA A 98 21.27 11.09 -22.97
CA ALA A 98 22.46 11.50 -22.21
C ALA A 98 23.47 10.35 -22.10
N THR A 99 24.70 10.70 -21.75
CA THR A 99 25.74 9.73 -21.37
C THR A 99 26.23 10.06 -19.97
N VAL A 100 26.28 9.05 -19.10
CA VAL A 100 26.81 9.14 -17.74
C VAL A 100 28.03 8.22 -17.62
N ARG A 101 29.08 8.71 -16.98
CA ARG A 101 30.36 8.00 -16.82
C ARG A 101 30.74 7.97 -15.35
N ASP A 102 31.13 6.80 -14.87
CA ASP A 102 31.78 6.68 -13.57
C ASP A 102 33.29 7.05 -13.75
N THR A 103 33.59 8.28 -13.38
CA THR A 103 34.94 8.83 -13.45
C THR A 103 35.75 8.58 -12.18
N SER A 104 35.18 7.97 -11.15
CA SER A 104 35.81 7.76 -9.84
C SER A 104 36.95 6.76 -9.86
N VAL A 105 36.87 5.80 -10.78
CA VAL A 105 37.89 4.76 -11.00
C VAL A 105 38.10 4.59 -12.49
N MET A 106 39.34 4.60 -12.90
CA MET A 106 39.73 4.30 -14.27
C MET A 106 40.31 2.89 -14.38
N LEU A 107 40.02 2.21 -15.45
CA LEU A 107 40.53 0.87 -15.73
C LEU A 107 41.67 0.97 -16.74
N LEU A 108 42.77 0.28 -16.46
CA LEU A 108 43.87 0.11 -17.36
C LEU A 108 44.01 -1.38 -17.68
N ALA A 109 43.86 -1.76 -18.95
CA ALA A 109 44.02 -3.12 -19.42
C ALA A 109 45.35 -3.23 -20.21
N VAL A 110 46.33 -3.91 -19.63
CA VAL A 110 47.68 -4.06 -20.18
C VAL A 110 48.11 -5.53 -20.14
N ASP A 111 48.99 -5.87 -21.06
CA ASP A 111 49.46 -7.25 -21.25
C ASP A 111 50.74 -7.51 -20.45
N PHE A 112 50.82 -8.67 -19.83
CA PHE A 112 51.97 -9.18 -19.10
C PHE A 112 52.37 -10.53 -19.68
N PRO A 113 53.64 -10.95 -19.55
CA PRO A 113 54.04 -12.30 -19.90
C PRO A 113 53.24 -13.31 -19.08
N ALA A 114 52.68 -14.34 -19.73
CA ALA A 114 51.78 -15.29 -19.06
C ALA A 114 52.45 -16.05 -17.90
N ALA A 115 53.78 -16.31 -18.00
CA ALA A 115 54.52 -16.99 -16.94
C ALA A 115 54.51 -16.26 -15.60
N GLU A 116 54.62 -14.93 -15.63
CA GLU A 116 54.59 -14.06 -14.46
C GLU A 116 53.17 -13.77 -14.03
N ALA A 117 52.27 -13.53 -14.98
CA ALA A 117 50.89 -13.18 -14.73
C ALA A 117 50.07 -14.29 -14.01
N GLN A 118 50.50 -15.55 -14.14
CA GLN A 118 49.90 -16.68 -13.38
C GLN A 118 50.03 -16.52 -11.85
N SER A 119 51.02 -15.74 -11.39
CA SER A 119 51.21 -15.46 -9.94
C SER A 119 50.40 -14.26 -9.46
N PHE A 120 49.72 -13.53 -10.35
CA PHE A 120 48.96 -12.34 -9.99
C PHE A 120 47.58 -12.72 -9.45
N ALA A 121 47.16 -12.03 -8.40
CA ALA A 121 45.88 -12.26 -7.78
C ALA A 121 44.97 -11.04 -7.86
N VAL A 122 43.66 -11.25 -8.00
CA VAL A 122 42.68 -10.18 -7.88
C VAL A 122 42.78 -9.53 -6.51
N GLY A 123 42.76 -8.21 -6.44
CA GLY A 123 42.96 -7.44 -5.23
C GLY A 123 44.43 -7.08 -4.93
N GLN A 124 45.40 -7.61 -5.70
CA GLN A 124 46.81 -7.31 -5.53
C GLN A 124 47.13 -5.86 -6.00
N ALA A 125 48.06 -5.20 -5.29
CA ALA A 125 48.51 -3.86 -5.64
C ALA A 125 49.32 -3.85 -6.94
N ALA A 126 49.12 -2.85 -7.75
CA ALA A 126 49.84 -2.56 -8.96
C ALA A 126 50.29 -1.09 -8.97
N GLN A 127 51.44 -0.81 -9.55
CA GLN A 127 51.91 0.56 -9.81
C GLN A 127 51.61 0.90 -11.27
N VAL A 128 51.00 2.07 -11.48
CA VAL A 128 50.62 2.55 -12.81
C VAL A 128 51.31 3.88 -13.08
N MET A 129 51.96 3.99 -14.21
CA MET A 129 52.73 5.17 -14.64
C MET A 129 52.13 5.73 -15.93
N PRO A 130 51.32 6.82 -15.83
CA PRO A 130 50.80 7.51 -17.00
C PRO A 130 51.96 8.15 -17.80
N ASP A 131 51.80 8.16 -19.12
CA ASP A 131 52.77 8.72 -20.06
C ASP A 131 52.90 10.25 -20.00
N THR A 132 51.87 10.91 -19.47
CA THR A 132 51.79 12.37 -19.36
C THR A 132 52.35 12.93 -18.04
N THR A 133 52.47 12.08 -17.04
CA THR A 133 52.98 12.47 -15.71
C THR A 133 53.96 11.42 -15.22
N PHE A 134 55.02 11.86 -14.52
CA PHE A 134 56.00 10.92 -13.93
C PHE A 134 55.54 10.43 -12.54
N GLU A 135 54.27 10.64 -12.18
CA GLU A 135 53.71 10.15 -10.95
C GLU A 135 53.39 8.67 -11.04
N VAL A 136 53.75 7.93 -9.98
CA VAL A 136 53.35 6.54 -9.81
C VAL A 136 52.03 6.48 -9.08
N LEU A 137 50.99 6.00 -9.75
CA LEU A 137 49.69 5.83 -9.20
C LEU A 137 49.53 4.41 -8.63
N ASN A 138 48.83 4.29 -7.50
CA ASN A 138 48.51 3.00 -6.92
C ASN A 138 47.20 2.48 -7.52
N GLY A 139 47.28 1.31 -8.15
CA GLY A 139 46.12 0.58 -8.65
C GLY A 139 45.94 -0.77 -7.97
N THR A 140 44.87 -1.43 -8.27
CA THR A 140 44.53 -2.76 -7.75
C THR A 140 44.11 -3.65 -8.90
N ILE A 141 44.64 -4.87 -9.00
CA ILE A 141 44.27 -5.83 -10.02
C ILE A 141 42.79 -6.20 -9.82
N ARG A 142 41.99 -5.99 -10.87
CA ARG A 142 40.58 -6.32 -10.92
C ARG A 142 40.31 -7.67 -11.58
N SER A 143 41.03 -7.98 -12.64
CA SER A 143 40.96 -9.26 -13.34
C SER A 143 42.25 -9.57 -14.06
N VAL A 144 42.51 -10.86 -14.24
CA VAL A 144 43.57 -11.43 -15.04
C VAL A 144 42.92 -12.35 -16.06
N SER A 145 43.14 -12.12 -17.37
CA SER A 145 42.61 -13.00 -18.41
C SER A 145 43.36 -14.35 -18.47
N GLY A 146 42.79 -15.30 -19.19
CA GLY A 146 43.54 -16.51 -19.57
C GLY A 146 44.70 -16.15 -20.48
N ALA A 147 45.64 -17.09 -20.61
CA ALA A 147 46.79 -16.92 -21.48
C ALA A 147 46.36 -17.00 -22.97
N ASP A 148 46.61 -15.94 -23.70
CA ASP A 148 46.36 -15.86 -25.15
C ASP A 148 47.69 -15.72 -25.92
N PRO A 149 47.80 -16.29 -27.16
CA PRO A 149 48.96 -16.05 -27.99
C PRO A 149 48.98 -14.59 -28.43
N SER A 150 50.08 -13.91 -28.14
CA SER A 150 50.33 -12.58 -28.69
C SER A 150 50.43 -12.67 -30.22
N GLY A 151 50.18 -11.54 -30.93
CA GLY A 151 50.28 -11.47 -32.38
C GLY A 151 51.60 -11.92 -32.98
N ASP A 152 52.65 -12.02 -32.18
CA ASP A 152 53.88 -12.74 -32.49
C ASP A 152 53.78 -14.13 -31.81
N ALA A 153 53.60 -15.19 -32.59
CA ALA A 153 53.23 -16.56 -32.15
C ALA A 153 54.18 -17.24 -31.15
N SER A 154 55.21 -16.54 -30.66
CA SER A 154 56.20 -17.05 -29.72
C SER A 154 56.01 -16.60 -28.27
N LEU A 155 55.09 -15.65 -27.97
CA LEU A 155 54.88 -15.13 -26.62
C LEU A 155 53.42 -15.31 -26.19
N MET A 156 53.22 -16.00 -25.09
CA MET A 156 51.91 -16.09 -24.43
C MET A 156 51.77 -14.92 -23.46
N THR A 157 50.67 -14.19 -23.56
CA THR A 157 50.38 -13.02 -22.74
C THR A 157 49.05 -13.18 -21.97
N CYS A 158 48.93 -12.51 -20.84
CA CYS A 158 47.69 -12.35 -20.09
C CYS A 158 47.38 -10.86 -20.00
N THR A 159 46.17 -10.49 -20.34
CA THR A 159 45.68 -9.11 -20.08
C THR A 159 45.28 -8.96 -18.65
N VAL A 160 45.91 -8.00 -17.97
CA VAL A 160 45.63 -7.65 -16.58
C VAL A 160 44.88 -6.32 -16.56
N THR A 161 43.67 -6.32 -16.02
CA THR A 161 42.90 -5.09 -15.82
C THR A 161 43.15 -4.56 -14.42
N ILE A 162 43.65 -3.35 -14.35
CA ILE A 162 44.01 -2.65 -13.11
C ILE A 162 43.03 -1.49 -12.90
N ALA A 163 42.41 -1.44 -11.71
CA ALA A 163 41.56 -0.34 -11.28
C ALA A 163 42.44 0.72 -10.59
N VAL A 164 42.39 1.94 -11.07
CA VAL A 164 43.15 3.08 -10.55
C VAL A 164 42.13 4.13 -10.01
N PRO A 165 42.15 4.48 -8.71
CA PRO A 165 41.33 5.57 -8.20
C PRO A 165 41.68 6.87 -8.94
N ASN A 166 40.66 7.58 -9.41
CA ASN A 166 40.83 8.84 -10.12
C ASN A 166 40.44 10.02 -9.22
N THR A 167 41.39 10.86 -8.94
CA THR A 167 41.17 12.10 -8.18
C THR A 167 40.78 13.28 -9.07
N GLY A 168 40.44 13.00 -10.35
CA GLY A 168 40.00 13.98 -11.32
C GLY A 168 41.04 14.33 -12.42
N SER A 169 42.26 13.74 -12.37
CA SER A 169 43.34 14.03 -13.32
C SER A 169 43.47 13.00 -14.46
N LEU A 170 42.88 11.82 -14.29
CA LEU A 170 42.97 10.76 -15.32
C LEU A 170 41.82 10.87 -16.31
N THR A 171 42.19 10.73 -17.60
CA THR A 171 41.26 10.74 -18.74
C THR A 171 41.53 9.56 -19.67
N THR A 172 40.56 9.23 -20.51
CA THR A 172 40.71 8.17 -21.52
C THR A 172 41.70 8.51 -22.63
N ALA A 173 42.16 9.78 -22.75
CA ALA A 173 43.16 10.19 -23.70
C ALA A 173 44.59 9.83 -23.26
N GLN A 174 44.80 9.55 -22.00
CA GLN A 174 46.10 9.20 -21.41
C GLN A 174 46.35 7.70 -21.57
N ALA A 175 47.55 7.35 -21.92
CA ALA A 175 48.05 5.98 -21.89
C ALA A 175 48.94 5.78 -20.66
N ALA A 176 49.08 4.53 -20.23
CA ALA A 176 49.91 4.18 -19.09
C ALA A 176 50.52 2.79 -19.26
N VAL A 177 51.62 2.57 -18.57
CA VAL A 177 52.21 1.25 -18.32
C VAL A 177 51.98 0.86 -16.87
N ALA A 178 52.02 -0.43 -16.58
CA ALA A 178 51.83 -0.92 -15.22
C ALA A 178 52.98 -1.83 -14.80
N GLN A 179 53.24 -1.88 -13.49
CA GLN A 179 54.15 -2.79 -12.86
C GLN A 179 53.49 -3.54 -11.71
N VAL A 180 53.64 -4.85 -11.68
CA VAL A 180 53.12 -5.74 -10.62
C VAL A 180 54.29 -6.61 -10.14
N ASN A 181 54.56 -6.60 -8.84
CA ASN A 181 55.68 -7.37 -8.25
C ASN A 181 57.04 -7.14 -8.93
N GLY A 182 57.26 -5.93 -9.48
CA GLY A 182 58.51 -5.63 -10.18
C GLY A 182 58.51 -6.05 -11.66
N VAL A 183 57.48 -6.71 -12.15
CA VAL A 183 57.27 -7.07 -13.56
C VAL A 183 56.56 -5.93 -14.26
N SER A 184 57.10 -5.42 -15.34
CA SER A 184 56.47 -4.36 -16.14
C SER A 184 55.56 -4.93 -17.24
N SER A 185 54.49 -4.22 -17.58
CA SER A 185 53.64 -4.56 -18.71
C SER A 185 54.43 -4.51 -20.03
N LEU A 186 54.02 -5.31 -21.01
CA LEU A 186 54.62 -5.43 -22.31
C LEU A 186 54.22 -4.27 -23.23
N ASN A 187 53.08 -3.67 -22.97
CA ASN A 187 52.52 -2.58 -23.74
C ASN A 187 52.05 -1.44 -22.85
N SER A 188 51.77 -0.29 -23.44
CA SER A 188 50.97 0.77 -22.86
C SER A 188 49.53 0.67 -23.36
N ALA A 189 48.58 1.06 -22.56
CA ALA A 189 47.16 1.12 -22.93
C ALA A 189 46.52 2.41 -22.43
N HIS A 190 45.45 2.80 -23.09
CA HIS A 190 44.64 3.94 -22.65
C HIS A 190 43.73 3.55 -21.46
N PHE A 191 43.47 4.51 -20.58
CA PHE A 191 42.48 4.34 -19.55
C PHE A 191 41.09 4.24 -20.14
N ALA A 192 40.23 3.46 -19.48
CA ALA A 192 38.82 3.35 -19.78
C ALA A 192 38.00 3.68 -18.51
N TYR A 193 36.80 4.16 -18.69
CA TYR A 193 35.88 4.34 -17.55
C TYR A 193 35.47 2.98 -16.97
N GLN A 194 35.28 2.92 -15.66
CA GLN A 194 34.82 1.71 -15.00
C GLN A 194 33.41 1.33 -15.46
N ARG A 195 32.55 2.32 -15.64
CA ARG A 195 31.21 2.21 -16.17
C ARG A 195 30.90 3.44 -17.03
N GLU A 196 30.26 3.18 -18.16
CA GLU A 196 29.65 4.19 -18.99
C GLU A 196 28.26 3.73 -19.35
N GLU A 197 27.28 4.59 -19.17
CA GLU A 197 25.88 4.32 -19.50
C GLU A 197 25.39 5.30 -20.54
N THR A 198 24.83 4.77 -21.61
CA THR A 198 24.05 5.52 -22.58
C THR A 198 22.61 5.52 -22.10
N VAL A 199 22.16 6.65 -21.55
CA VAL A 199 20.81 6.82 -21.03
C VAL A 199 19.86 7.05 -22.19
N VAL A 200 18.77 6.26 -22.24
CA VAL A 200 17.77 6.34 -23.31
C VAL A 200 16.42 6.78 -22.75
N ALA A 201 15.63 7.46 -23.59
CA ALA A 201 14.26 7.83 -23.23
C ALA A 201 13.39 6.56 -23.11
N ALA A 202 12.70 6.41 -22.01
CA ALA A 202 11.77 5.28 -21.78
C ALA A 202 10.48 5.42 -22.59
N ALA A 203 10.10 6.63 -22.99
CA ALA A 203 8.88 6.94 -23.70
C ALA A 203 9.10 8.07 -24.73
N SER A 204 8.18 8.16 -25.69
CA SER A 204 8.17 9.26 -26.67
C SER A 204 7.46 10.49 -26.12
N GLY A 205 7.98 11.68 -26.45
CA GLY A 205 7.42 12.93 -25.99
C GLY A 205 8.29 14.13 -26.32
N THR A 206 8.14 15.21 -25.57
CA THR A 206 8.95 16.42 -25.66
C THR A 206 9.70 16.63 -24.36
N VAL A 207 10.99 16.90 -24.41
CA VAL A 207 11.81 17.24 -23.24
C VAL A 207 11.29 18.53 -22.63
N SER A 208 10.75 18.45 -21.43
CA SER A 208 10.23 19.65 -20.74
C SER A 208 11.35 20.43 -20.04
N GLU A 209 12.28 19.71 -19.43
CA GLU A 209 13.42 20.32 -18.72
C GLU A 209 14.58 19.33 -18.59
N LEU A 210 15.79 19.86 -18.50
CA LEU A 210 16.97 19.16 -18.04
C LEU A 210 17.14 19.43 -16.54
N CYS A 211 17.08 18.38 -15.72
CA CYS A 211 17.16 18.49 -14.26
C CYS A 211 18.58 18.70 -13.75
N VAL A 212 19.57 18.32 -14.57
CA VAL A 212 21.01 18.44 -14.29
C VAL A 212 21.73 19.03 -15.51
N ARG A 213 22.98 19.43 -15.34
CA ARG A 213 23.83 19.98 -16.42
C ARG A 213 24.94 19.00 -16.77
N GLU A 214 25.54 19.16 -17.95
CA GLU A 214 26.79 18.51 -18.29
C GLU A 214 27.87 18.85 -17.25
N GLY A 215 28.69 17.87 -16.88
CA GLY A 215 29.66 17.96 -15.82
C GLY A 215 29.12 17.80 -14.40
N SER A 216 27.78 17.66 -14.23
CA SER A 216 27.19 17.42 -12.90
C SER A 216 27.43 15.99 -12.45
N THR A 217 27.75 15.81 -11.17
CA THR A 217 27.79 14.49 -10.52
C THR A 217 26.36 14.06 -10.15
N VAL A 218 26.01 12.86 -10.53
CA VAL A 218 24.70 12.24 -10.28
C VAL A 218 24.86 10.90 -9.59
N ARG A 219 23.83 10.49 -8.87
CA ARG A 219 23.73 9.17 -8.25
C ARG A 219 22.82 8.28 -9.08
N GLN A 220 22.96 6.99 -8.88
CA GLN A 220 22.01 6.03 -9.42
C GLN A 220 20.57 6.45 -9.09
N ASP A 221 19.66 6.33 -10.04
CA ASP A 221 18.25 6.70 -10.01
C ASP A 221 17.95 8.22 -9.95
N ASP A 222 18.96 9.08 -10.04
CA ASP A 222 18.73 10.52 -10.20
C ASP A 222 18.06 10.83 -11.54
N VAL A 223 17.13 11.78 -11.54
CA VAL A 223 16.43 12.25 -12.75
C VAL A 223 17.34 13.19 -13.52
N LEU A 224 17.65 12.84 -14.76
CA LEU A 224 18.46 13.67 -15.65
C LEU A 224 17.63 14.69 -16.42
N LEU A 225 16.47 14.27 -16.91
CA LEU A 225 15.54 15.13 -17.65
C LEU A 225 14.11 14.61 -17.49
N ARG A 226 13.14 15.46 -17.80
CA ARG A 226 11.71 15.13 -17.84
C ARG A 226 11.14 15.26 -19.23
N ILE A 227 10.25 14.33 -19.55
CA ILE A 227 9.52 14.27 -20.81
C ILE A 227 8.05 14.52 -20.55
N THR A 228 7.40 15.28 -21.42
CA THR A 228 5.95 15.50 -21.43
C THR A 228 5.35 15.08 -22.76
N GLY A 229 4.09 14.66 -22.74
CA GLY A 229 3.39 14.27 -23.95
C GLY A 229 1.97 13.82 -23.67
N LYS A 230 1.08 14.07 -24.61
CA LYS A 230 -0.36 13.71 -24.47
C LYS A 230 -0.58 12.21 -24.26
N ASP A 231 0.30 11.37 -24.83
CA ASP A 231 0.16 9.93 -24.68
C ASP A 231 0.63 9.47 -23.30
N LEU A 232 1.68 10.11 -22.74
CA LEU A 232 2.11 9.91 -21.35
C LEU A 232 1.02 10.35 -20.36
N ASP A 233 0.36 11.48 -20.64
CA ASP A 233 -0.74 11.96 -19.82
C ASP A 233 -1.90 10.97 -19.81
N LYS A 234 -2.29 10.47 -20.99
CA LYS A 234 -3.35 9.45 -21.12
C LYS A 234 -2.98 8.14 -20.44
N GLN A 235 -1.72 7.70 -20.58
CA GLN A 235 -1.26 6.47 -19.95
C GLN A 235 -1.31 6.58 -18.43
N ALA A 236 -0.82 7.69 -17.88
CA ALA A 236 -0.89 7.96 -16.45
C ALA A 236 -2.34 8.04 -15.95
N GLN A 237 -3.22 8.72 -16.71
CA GLN A 237 -4.65 8.81 -16.37
C GLN A 237 -5.32 7.43 -16.39
N ASN A 238 -5.10 6.63 -17.44
CA ASN A 238 -5.66 5.28 -17.52
C ASN A 238 -5.17 4.39 -16.36
N ALA A 239 -3.90 4.50 -16.00
CA ALA A 239 -3.33 3.76 -14.87
C ALA A 239 -3.95 4.21 -13.53
N ALA A 240 -4.18 5.53 -13.34
CA ALA A 240 -4.87 6.08 -12.18
C ALA A 240 -6.33 5.58 -12.09
N ASP A 241 -7.04 5.55 -13.21
CA ASP A 241 -8.43 5.06 -13.26
C ASP A 241 -8.51 3.56 -12.97
N ASN A 242 -7.53 2.77 -13.44
CA ASN A 242 -7.41 1.36 -13.12
C ASN A 242 -7.12 1.12 -11.63
N LEU A 243 -6.19 1.89 -11.04
CA LEU A 243 -5.91 1.85 -9.61
C LEU A 243 -7.17 2.16 -8.80
N ARG A 244 -7.86 3.25 -9.16
CA ARG A 244 -9.10 3.64 -8.49
C ARG A 244 -10.16 2.53 -8.56
N SER A 245 -10.28 1.87 -9.72
CA SER A 245 -11.22 0.74 -9.90
C SER A 245 -10.85 -0.46 -9.02
N ALA A 246 -9.55 -0.76 -8.89
CA ALA A 246 -9.06 -1.82 -8.02
C ALA A 246 -9.31 -1.51 -6.53
N GLU A 247 -9.07 -0.29 -6.09
CA GLU A 247 -9.35 0.19 -4.72
C GLU A 247 -10.85 0.07 -4.37
N LEU A 248 -11.73 0.44 -5.30
CA LEU A 248 -13.17 0.30 -5.10
C LEU A 248 -13.61 -1.16 -4.96
N ARG A 249 -13.01 -2.08 -5.73
CA ARG A 249 -13.26 -3.52 -5.59
C ARG A 249 -12.78 -4.05 -4.25
N MET A 250 -11.58 -3.67 -3.83
CA MET A 250 -11.03 -4.02 -2.52
C MET A 250 -11.94 -3.54 -1.38
N SER A 251 -12.33 -2.26 -1.41
CA SER A 251 -13.27 -1.70 -0.42
C SER A 251 -14.63 -2.42 -0.42
N SER A 252 -15.09 -2.92 -1.57
CA SER A 252 -16.31 -3.73 -1.63
C SER A 252 -16.11 -5.11 -1.00
N ALA A 253 -14.96 -5.76 -1.25
CA ALA A 253 -14.63 -7.05 -0.64
C ALA A 253 -14.48 -6.92 0.88
N GLU A 254 -13.85 -5.85 1.38
CA GLU A 254 -13.74 -5.56 2.82
C GLU A 254 -15.10 -5.39 3.48
N ARG A 255 -16.02 -4.63 2.85
CA ARG A 255 -17.38 -4.51 3.37
C ARG A 255 -18.12 -5.84 3.36
N ASN A 256 -17.93 -6.65 2.33
CA ASN A 256 -18.55 -7.98 2.29
C ASN A 256 -18.07 -8.85 3.45
N ILE A 257 -16.78 -8.90 3.71
CA ILE A 257 -16.22 -9.65 4.85
C ILE A 257 -16.72 -9.10 6.19
N SER A 258 -16.85 -7.78 6.34
CA SER A 258 -17.32 -7.19 7.58
C SER A 258 -18.74 -7.64 7.97
N HIS A 259 -19.54 -8.09 7.01
CA HIS A 259 -20.88 -8.63 7.28
C HIS A 259 -20.87 -10.04 7.89
N TYR A 260 -19.72 -10.73 7.89
CA TYR A 260 -19.55 -12.05 8.49
C TYR A 260 -19.26 -12.00 10.00
N THR A 261 -18.92 -10.83 10.53
CA THR A 261 -18.94 -10.55 11.96
C THR A 261 -20.15 -9.68 12.26
N ILE A 262 -21.01 -10.14 13.15
CA ILE A 262 -22.23 -9.44 13.54
C ILE A 262 -22.06 -8.91 14.94
N ASP A 263 -21.99 -7.60 15.05
CA ASP A 263 -21.80 -6.89 16.30
C ASP A 263 -23.12 -6.42 16.90
N ALA A 264 -23.14 -6.20 18.21
CA ALA A 264 -24.27 -5.64 18.94
C ALA A 264 -24.53 -4.18 18.51
N PRO A 265 -25.71 -3.86 17.95
CA PRO A 265 -26.03 -2.50 17.52
C PRO A 265 -26.36 -1.56 18.67
N ILE A 266 -26.84 -2.13 19.80
CA ILE A 266 -27.16 -1.43 21.06
C ILE A 266 -26.55 -2.18 22.23
N SER A 267 -26.32 -1.47 23.34
CA SER A 267 -26.05 -2.10 24.63
C SER A 267 -27.33 -2.58 25.27
N GLY A 268 -27.31 -3.71 25.96
CA GLY A 268 -28.50 -4.24 26.60
C GLY A 268 -28.36 -5.69 27.02
N THR A 269 -29.51 -6.34 27.29
CA THR A 269 -29.58 -7.73 27.71
C THR A 269 -30.14 -8.60 26.60
N ILE A 270 -29.56 -9.76 26.37
CA ILE A 270 -30.04 -10.77 25.41
C ILE A 270 -31.32 -11.41 25.96
N VAL A 271 -32.44 -11.21 25.27
CA VAL A 271 -33.75 -11.78 25.69
C VAL A 271 -34.21 -12.94 24.85
N ASP A 272 -33.65 -13.09 23.64
CA ASP A 272 -33.92 -14.21 22.72
C ASP A 272 -32.65 -14.56 21.94
N LYS A 273 -32.37 -15.87 21.79
CA LYS A 273 -31.28 -16.42 21.02
C LYS A 273 -31.78 -17.59 20.21
N LYS A 274 -31.90 -17.43 18.90
CA LYS A 274 -32.47 -18.47 18.01
C LYS A 274 -31.42 -19.27 17.30
N VAL A 275 -30.22 -18.72 17.18
CA VAL A 275 -29.11 -19.31 16.43
C VAL A 275 -27.91 -19.53 17.34
N LYS A 276 -27.25 -20.66 17.19
CA LYS A 276 -26.05 -21.08 17.94
C LYS A 276 -24.89 -21.43 17.01
N ALA A 277 -23.70 -21.56 17.59
CA ALA A 277 -22.54 -22.05 16.86
C ALA A 277 -22.81 -23.44 16.22
N GLY A 278 -22.41 -23.60 14.97
CA GLY A 278 -22.65 -24.78 14.13
C GLY A 278 -23.92 -24.70 13.27
N ASP A 279 -24.83 -23.77 13.51
CA ASP A 279 -26.03 -23.61 12.68
C ASP A 279 -25.67 -23.02 11.32
N LYS A 280 -26.40 -23.42 10.29
CA LYS A 280 -26.21 -22.95 8.90
C LYS A 280 -27.29 -21.95 8.53
N LEU A 281 -26.88 -20.73 8.24
CA LEU A 281 -27.76 -19.66 7.76
C LEU A 281 -27.97 -19.78 6.26
N SER A 282 -29.20 -19.80 5.79
CA SER A 282 -29.55 -19.81 4.38
C SER A 282 -30.54 -18.69 4.03
N ALA A 283 -30.49 -18.21 2.78
CA ALA A 283 -31.27 -17.04 2.34
C ALA A 283 -32.79 -17.14 2.55
N ASN A 284 -33.32 -18.36 2.59
CA ASN A 284 -34.77 -18.63 2.76
C ASN A 284 -35.13 -19.01 4.20
N ASP A 285 -34.21 -18.91 5.15
CA ASP A 285 -34.42 -19.37 6.51
C ASP A 285 -34.91 -18.23 7.41
N ALA A 286 -35.97 -18.50 8.20
CA ALA A 286 -36.47 -17.56 9.19
C ALA A 286 -35.42 -17.24 10.27
N ALA A 287 -34.42 -18.12 10.47
CA ALA A 287 -33.29 -17.88 11.35
C ALA A 287 -32.42 -16.69 10.90
N MET A 288 -32.21 -16.48 9.59
CA MET A 288 -31.51 -15.29 9.11
C MET A 288 -32.22 -13.98 9.42
N GLN A 289 -33.53 -14.04 9.60
CA GLN A 289 -34.31 -12.85 9.88
C GLN A 289 -34.26 -12.43 11.36
N ASN A 290 -34.00 -13.34 12.29
CA ASN A 290 -33.98 -13.08 13.72
C ASN A 290 -32.96 -13.98 14.42
N LEU A 291 -31.70 -13.54 14.52
CA LEU A 291 -30.61 -14.29 15.17
C LEU A 291 -30.77 -14.24 16.71
N CYS A 292 -30.87 -13.04 17.23
CA CYS A 292 -31.12 -12.77 18.65
C CYS A 292 -31.86 -11.43 18.82
N THR A 293 -32.39 -11.20 20.02
CA THR A 293 -33.03 -9.94 20.38
C THR A 293 -32.37 -9.36 21.61
N ILE A 294 -32.05 -8.06 21.55
CA ILE A 294 -31.43 -7.29 22.62
C ILE A 294 -32.42 -6.28 23.13
N TYR A 295 -32.58 -6.20 24.44
CA TYR A 295 -33.39 -5.18 25.09
C TYR A 295 -32.48 -4.22 25.85
N ASP A 296 -32.65 -2.93 25.61
CA ASP A 296 -32.09 -1.90 26.48
C ASP A 296 -32.98 -1.79 27.74
N MET A 297 -32.41 -2.23 28.85
CA MET A 297 -33.08 -2.23 30.17
C MET A 297 -32.61 -1.05 31.02
N SER A 298 -31.99 -0.03 30.46
CA SER A 298 -31.47 1.15 31.18
C SER A 298 -32.61 1.94 31.84
N TYR A 299 -33.79 1.89 31.25
CA TYR A 299 -35.06 2.35 31.81
C TYR A 299 -36.21 1.56 31.18
N LEU A 300 -37.37 1.66 31.78
CA LEU A 300 -38.58 1.05 31.24
C LEU A 300 -39.54 2.12 30.72
N GLU A 301 -40.27 1.81 29.67
CA GLU A 301 -41.32 2.66 29.13
C GLU A 301 -42.69 2.03 29.33
N LEU A 302 -43.58 2.78 29.98
CA LEU A 302 -44.99 2.44 30.07
C LEU A 302 -45.76 3.18 28.99
N LYS A 303 -46.26 2.45 28.00
CA LYS A 303 -47.13 3.00 26.94
C LYS A 303 -48.60 2.82 27.36
N LEU A 304 -49.33 3.92 27.42
CA LEU A 304 -50.73 3.92 27.79
C LEU A 304 -51.53 4.88 26.89
N ASN A 305 -52.77 4.55 26.66
CA ASN A 305 -53.70 5.38 25.93
C ASN A 305 -54.54 6.21 26.92
N VAL A 306 -54.50 7.54 26.77
CA VAL A 306 -55.24 8.49 27.63
C VAL A 306 -56.36 9.11 26.85
N ASP A 307 -57.55 9.16 27.45
CA ASP A 307 -58.76 9.77 26.91
C ASP A 307 -58.57 11.27 26.66
N GLU A 308 -59.21 11.79 25.60
CA GLU A 308 -59.17 13.19 25.19
C GLU A 308 -59.50 14.17 26.32
N LEU A 309 -60.39 13.82 27.21
CA LEU A 309 -60.78 14.69 28.31
C LEU A 309 -59.69 14.84 29.37
N LYS A 310 -58.83 13.84 29.51
CA LYS A 310 -57.74 13.82 30.50
C LYS A 310 -56.39 14.30 29.93
N ILE A 311 -56.17 14.19 28.64
CA ILE A 311 -54.89 14.52 28.02
C ILE A 311 -54.50 16.00 28.22
N ARG A 312 -55.49 16.90 28.30
CA ARG A 312 -55.26 18.33 28.47
C ARG A 312 -54.62 18.70 29.80
N SER A 313 -54.71 17.82 30.81
CA SER A 313 -54.14 18.02 32.15
C SER A 313 -52.71 17.46 32.26
N LEU A 314 -52.23 16.72 31.27
CA LEU A 314 -50.91 16.11 31.29
C LEU A 314 -49.89 16.98 30.55
N LYS A 315 -48.65 16.96 31.04
CA LYS A 315 -47.51 17.68 30.42
C LYS A 315 -46.32 16.78 30.38
N VAL A 316 -45.52 16.90 29.32
CA VAL A 316 -44.21 16.25 29.24
C VAL A 316 -43.33 16.78 30.38
N GLY A 317 -42.60 15.88 31.03
CA GLY A 317 -41.81 16.16 32.24
C GLY A 317 -42.59 16.05 33.55
N GLN A 318 -43.90 15.75 33.54
CA GLN A 318 -44.72 15.56 34.74
C GLN A 318 -44.39 14.21 35.38
N GLU A 319 -44.16 14.23 36.69
CA GLU A 319 -44.04 13.00 37.49
C GLU A 319 -45.42 12.34 37.67
N VAL A 320 -45.44 11.02 37.60
CA VAL A 320 -46.62 10.18 37.78
C VAL A 320 -46.31 8.98 38.67
N GLU A 321 -47.30 8.54 39.41
CA GLU A 321 -47.24 7.29 40.19
C GLU A 321 -47.85 6.16 39.36
N ILE A 322 -47.15 5.03 39.35
CA ILE A 322 -47.49 3.84 38.58
C ILE A 322 -47.71 2.69 39.58
N THR A 323 -48.87 2.08 39.54
CA THR A 323 -49.15 0.86 40.26
C THR A 323 -49.32 -0.30 39.28
N ALA A 324 -48.75 -1.45 39.59
CA ALA A 324 -48.83 -2.64 38.74
C ALA A 324 -49.64 -3.74 39.45
N ASP A 325 -50.62 -4.28 38.75
CA ASP A 325 -51.46 -5.37 39.30
C ASP A 325 -50.63 -6.62 39.61
N ALA A 326 -49.52 -6.81 38.99
CA ALA A 326 -48.61 -7.93 39.22
C ALA A 326 -47.83 -7.84 40.55
N VAL A 327 -47.72 -6.63 41.15
CA VAL A 327 -46.98 -6.39 42.39
C VAL A 327 -47.86 -5.48 43.29
N PRO A 328 -48.85 -6.04 43.91
CA PRO A 328 -49.83 -5.28 44.77
C PRO A 328 -49.08 -4.62 45.92
N GLY A 329 -49.30 -3.31 46.10
CA GLY A 329 -48.71 -2.52 47.19
C GLY A 329 -47.42 -1.80 46.91
N GLU A 330 -46.82 -2.01 45.77
CA GLU A 330 -45.68 -1.22 45.34
C GLU A 330 -46.09 -0.07 44.37
N THR A 331 -45.47 1.09 44.56
CA THR A 331 -45.68 2.26 43.71
C THR A 331 -44.35 2.68 43.10
N TYR A 332 -44.34 2.75 41.80
CA TYR A 332 -43.16 3.20 41.03
C TYR A 332 -43.35 4.65 40.61
N LYS A 333 -42.26 5.40 40.58
CA LYS A 333 -42.27 6.78 40.06
C LYS A 333 -41.86 6.77 38.61
N GLY A 334 -42.58 7.49 37.77
CA GLY A 334 -42.26 7.68 36.38
C GLY A 334 -42.41 9.12 35.95
N THR A 335 -41.83 9.47 34.81
CA THR A 335 -41.92 10.80 34.21
C THR A 335 -42.52 10.69 32.81
N ILE A 336 -43.52 11.51 32.50
CA ILE A 336 -44.07 11.56 31.12
C ILE A 336 -42.99 12.01 30.17
N SER A 337 -42.53 11.12 29.27
CA SER A 337 -41.51 11.38 28.30
C SER A 337 -42.05 11.92 26.98
N SER A 338 -43.23 11.45 26.57
CA SER A 338 -43.86 11.95 25.33
C SER A 338 -45.39 11.82 25.38
N ILE A 339 -46.05 12.74 24.67
CA ILE A 339 -47.50 12.75 24.43
C ILE A 339 -47.67 12.88 22.93
N LEU A 340 -48.20 11.85 22.25
CA LEU A 340 -48.45 11.88 20.83
C LEU A 340 -49.74 12.64 20.52
N VAL A 341 -49.65 13.63 19.61
CA VAL A 341 -50.79 14.47 19.20
C VAL A 341 -51.74 13.72 18.25
N ALA A 342 -51.24 12.63 17.61
CA ALA A 342 -52.09 11.77 16.78
C ALA A 342 -52.90 10.83 17.66
N GLY A 343 -54.17 11.15 17.90
CA GLY A 343 -55.10 10.27 18.60
C GLY A 343 -55.63 9.14 17.72
N THR A 344 -55.93 8.02 18.34
CA THR A 344 -56.62 6.87 17.70
C THR A 344 -58.07 6.87 18.17
N THR A 345 -59.01 6.84 17.23
CA THR A 345 -60.45 6.75 17.56
C THR A 345 -60.93 5.31 17.41
N ALA A 346 -61.47 4.75 18.47
CA ALA A 346 -62.09 3.43 18.50
C ALA A 346 -63.40 3.52 19.27
N ASN A 347 -64.45 2.92 18.74
CA ASN A 347 -65.78 2.88 19.39
C ASN A 347 -66.31 4.26 19.83
N GLY A 348 -66.05 5.33 19.07
CA GLY A 348 -66.54 6.66 19.37
C GLY A 348 -65.76 7.43 20.48
N SER A 349 -64.69 6.88 20.98
CA SER A 349 -63.79 7.55 21.93
C SER A 349 -62.40 7.76 21.29
N THR A 350 -61.84 8.96 21.45
CA THR A 350 -60.48 9.30 20.98
C THR A 350 -59.52 9.19 22.14
N SER A 351 -58.47 8.44 21.96
CA SER A 351 -57.36 8.28 22.90
C SER A 351 -56.04 8.66 22.31
N TYR A 352 -55.15 9.18 23.13
CA TYR A 352 -53.82 9.67 22.77
C TYR A 352 -52.77 8.79 23.46
N PRO A 353 -51.81 8.27 22.70
CA PRO A 353 -50.68 7.53 23.28
C PRO A 353 -49.81 8.45 24.13
N VAL A 354 -49.57 8.06 25.36
CA VAL A 354 -48.66 8.69 26.32
C VAL A 354 -47.59 7.68 26.72
N THR A 355 -46.33 8.08 26.66
CA THR A 355 -45.19 7.28 27.11
C THR A 355 -44.68 7.86 28.42
N VAL A 356 -44.56 6.99 29.44
CA VAL A 356 -43.98 7.31 30.74
C VAL A 356 -42.70 6.52 30.90
N ARG A 357 -41.60 7.21 31.22
CA ARG A 357 -40.30 6.62 31.55
C ARG A 357 -40.29 6.28 33.05
N ILE A 358 -39.87 5.04 33.38
CA ILE A 358 -39.77 4.49 34.73
C ILE A 358 -38.33 4.25 35.07
#